data_308009c5f8ff0869b52e68bac53f31e9
#
_entry.id   308009c5f8ff0869b52e68bac53f31e9
#
_cell.length_a   1.000
_cell.length_b   1.000
_cell.length_c   1.000
_cell.angle_alpha   90.00
_cell.angle_beta   90.00
_cell.angle_gamma   90.00
#
_symmetry.space_group_name_H-M   'P 1'
#
loop_
_entity.id
_entity.type
_entity.pdbx_description
1 polymer ?
#
loop_
_entity_poly.entity_id
_entity_poly.type
_entity_poly.pdbx_seq_one_letter_code
_entity_poly.pdbx_strand_id
1 'polypeptide(L)'
;IGDTATAEVTYKSGKYDQNGKPEGNVTSGKVTITAVDQATVNTFGVKVADANAQSKKFDKIDANTQLAVDEKDMYAYFQIKDADNNEVSNYYNYSVESSDKNVLMLGGSTLNVASNSNHRVLVTPVKAGTAYILIKDKDNKIVGSVAITVVAKREVATMDVDKTTATLSNSASLKQDVTVTASFKDQYAKDIKVASTSLKVTCLSTTAKNVKASDITDNGYDTYFNIDPATSSNKIKVNFFAWDDHITIPEGTYQYKIAYMKDGKEVCARVITIVIQKPNTNGTISFGIDVDKNEVDNLVDKDHKDDQTITIAVNELRNGVASAQLNKDSVVSDKDNNDKVRKIDYKIEDKDGKTVYNSASSDSKLNTVSGCAFDFDVDGALTVTTVSCSAVTANVPAEKYFAPGTYKVTATVKTGNSTDDSKWVTKIFTTTFTVKDSQPVGKLTIEKDSVKDVAGISTVEDAVKNAVKLVYADKTYSADTNDKPLVIVSVEGITNDGTKITKDNFKNASIITSNTTEITISKVTFTVGDDETSVNVEASPSNSQTITLK
;
A
#
# COMPACT_ATOMS: atom_id res chain seq x y z
N ILE A 1 -27.79 -18.14 44.15
CA ILE A 1 -27.65 -18.89 42.87
C ILE A 1 -28.97 -19.60 42.65
N GLY A 2 -29.51 -19.49 41.41
CA GLY A 2 -30.79 -20.04 41.07
C GLY A 2 -32.00 -19.17 41.46
N ASP A 3 -31.77 -18.07 42.17
CA ASP A 3 -32.85 -17.10 42.45
C ASP A 3 -33.27 -16.41 41.15
N THR A 4 -34.58 -16.26 40.99
CA THR A 4 -35.16 -15.62 39.82
C THR A 4 -35.86 -14.33 40.20
N ALA A 5 -35.66 -13.29 39.41
CA ALA A 5 -36.44 -12.06 39.47
C ALA A 5 -37.20 -11.89 38.14
N THR A 6 -38.46 -11.43 38.24
CA THR A 6 -39.24 -11.16 37.05
C THR A 6 -39.40 -9.65 36.89
N ALA A 7 -39.01 -9.13 35.77
CA ALA A 7 -39.20 -7.74 35.39
C ALA A 7 -40.34 -7.61 34.38
N GLU A 8 -41.21 -6.63 34.62
CA GLU A 8 -42.29 -6.27 33.73
C GLU A 8 -42.35 -4.75 33.65
N VAL A 9 -42.42 -4.20 32.47
CA VAL A 9 -42.49 -2.75 32.25
C VAL A 9 -43.89 -2.39 31.79
N THR A 10 -44.55 -1.46 32.49
CA THR A 10 -45.84 -0.92 32.08
C THR A 10 -45.67 0.52 31.64
N TYR A 11 -45.91 0.78 30.37
CA TYR A 11 -46.06 2.14 29.86
C TYR A 11 -47.41 2.69 30.26
N LYS A 12 -47.44 3.78 31.04
CA LYS A 12 -48.65 4.49 31.44
C LYS A 12 -48.93 5.59 30.41
N SER A 13 -50.00 5.47 29.67
CA SER A 13 -50.40 6.46 28.66
C SER A 13 -50.76 7.84 29.22
N GLY A 14 -51.05 7.95 30.51
CA GLY A 14 -51.56 9.15 31.15
C GLY A 14 -53.03 9.46 30.82
N LYS A 15 -53.67 8.60 30.04
CA LYS A 15 -55.12 8.73 29.71
C LYS A 15 -55.97 7.90 30.67
N TYR A 16 -57.12 8.43 30.97
CA TYR A 16 -58.14 7.77 31.84
C TYR A 16 -59.47 7.79 31.14
N ASP A 17 -60.25 6.73 31.32
CA ASP A 17 -61.64 6.67 30.88
C ASP A 17 -62.55 7.55 31.75
N GLN A 18 -63.86 7.62 31.42
CA GLN A 18 -64.86 8.41 32.14
C GLN A 18 -65.03 8.00 33.60
N ASN A 19 -64.57 6.82 34.00
CA ASN A 19 -64.62 6.25 35.34
C ASN A 19 -63.30 6.36 36.10
N GLY A 20 -62.31 7.07 35.53
CA GLY A 20 -60.96 7.23 36.10
C GLY A 20 -60.07 6.01 36.00
N LYS A 21 -60.37 5.03 35.12
CA LYS A 21 -59.51 3.86 34.86
C LYS A 21 -58.49 4.18 33.81
N PRO A 22 -57.22 3.83 34.03
CA PRO A 22 -56.18 4.04 33.05
C PRO A 22 -56.51 3.39 31.71
N GLU A 23 -56.37 4.14 30.58
CA GLU A 23 -56.68 3.70 29.25
C GLU A 23 -55.42 3.75 28.40
N GLY A 24 -55.23 2.73 27.56
CA GLY A 24 -54.08 2.67 26.63
C GLY A 24 -52.73 2.35 27.30
N ASN A 25 -52.74 1.83 28.52
CA ASN A 25 -51.53 1.30 29.13
C ASN A 25 -51.09 0.03 28.39
N VAL A 26 -49.81 -0.05 28.08
CA VAL A 26 -49.18 -1.21 27.44
C VAL A 26 -48.18 -1.81 28.43
N THR A 27 -48.33 -3.08 28.71
CA THR A 27 -47.41 -3.83 29.56
C THR A 27 -46.57 -4.75 28.72
N SER A 28 -45.25 -4.75 28.93
CA SER A 28 -44.34 -5.68 28.27
C SER A 28 -44.62 -7.13 28.66
N GLY A 29 -44.15 -8.07 27.90
CA GLY A 29 -44.01 -9.45 28.36
C GLY A 29 -43.09 -9.52 29.59
N LYS A 30 -43.30 -10.55 30.42
CA LYS A 30 -42.45 -10.81 31.59
C LYS A 30 -41.10 -11.33 31.14
N VAL A 31 -40.02 -10.70 31.61
CA VAL A 31 -38.65 -11.16 31.44
C VAL A 31 -38.18 -11.74 32.77
N THR A 32 -37.83 -13.02 32.79
CA THR A 32 -37.25 -13.66 33.96
C THR A 32 -35.74 -13.57 33.92
N ILE A 33 -35.16 -12.97 34.94
CA ILE A 33 -33.72 -12.89 35.15
C ILE A 33 -33.36 -13.91 36.24
N THR A 34 -32.52 -14.84 35.94
CA THR A 34 -32.05 -15.84 36.90
C THR A 34 -30.65 -15.46 37.37
N ALA A 35 -30.45 -15.41 38.69
CA ALA A 35 -29.13 -15.25 39.27
C ALA A 35 -28.33 -16.55 39.05
N VAL A 36 -27.35 -16.50 38.18
CA VAL A 36 -26.41 -17.61 37.96
C VAL A 36 -25.17 -17.40 38.82
N ASP A 37 -24.47 -18.46 39.11
CA ASP A 37 -23.13 -18.37 39.72
C ASP A 37 -22.20 -17.55 38.85
N GLN A 38 -21.10 -17.08 39.45
CA GLN A 38 -20.08 -16.38 38.67
C GLN A 38 -19.77 -17.24 37.45
N ALA A 39 -19.87 -16.63 36.28
CA ALA A 39 -19.73 -17.33 35.00
C ALA A 39 -18.55 -18.28 35.01
N THR A 40 -18.80 -19.57 34.82
CA THR A 40 -17.76 -20.58 34.76
C THR A 40 -16.96 -20.33 33.51
N VAL A 41 -15.69 -19.92 33.69
CA VAL A 41 -14.80 -19.70 32.55
C VAL A 41 -14.60 -21.01 31.79
N ASN A 42 -14.82 -20.95 30.49
CA ASN A 42 -14.75 -22.11 29.61
C ASN A 42 -13.52 -22.06 28.68
N THR A 43 -13.14 -20.87 28.20
CA THR A 43 -12.03 -20.73 27.25
C THR A 43 -11.08 -19.60 27.63
N PHE A 44 -9.80 -19.89 27.43
CA PHE A 44 -8.70 -18.93 27.59
C PHE A 44 -7.97 -18.79 26.26
N GLY A 45 -8.03 -17.59 25.68
CA GLY A 45 -7.31 -17.24 24.46
C GLY A 45 -6.07 -16.41 24.78
N VAL A 46 -4.94 -16.76 24.17
CA VAL A 46 -3.71 -15.95 24.20
C VAL A 46 -3.18 -15.84 22.79
N LYS A 47 -2.89 -14.62 22.35
CA LYS A 47 -2.25 -14.34 21.07
C LYS A 47 -1.11 -13.36 21.28
N VAL A 48 0.07 -13.64 20.74
CA VAL A 48 1.20 -12.71 20.79
C VAL A 48 1.28 -11.96 19.45
N ALA A 49 1.33 -10.63 19.52
CA ALA A 49 1.44 -9.76 18.35
C ALA A 49 2.12 -8.44 18.74
N ASP A 50 2.41 -7.61 17.76
CA ASP A 50 2.94 -6.27 17.98
C ASP A 50 1.91 -5.31 18.62
N ALA A 51 2.34 -4.09 18.91
CA ALA A 51 1.49 -3.06 19.52
C ALA A 51 0.27 -2.67 18.67
N ASN A 52 0.35 -2.83 17.35
CA ASN A 52 -0.74 -2.47 16.42
C ASN A 52 -1.95 -3.41 16.58
N ALA A 53 -1.74 -4.59 17.13
CA ALA A 53 -2.83 -5.54 17.41
C ALA A 53 -3.77 -5.05 18.54
N GLN A 54 -3.38 -4.03 19.32
CA GLN A 54 -4.19 -3.50 20.42
C GLN A 54 -5.60 -3.05 19.98
N SER A 55 -5.71 -2.53 18.79
CA SER A 55 -6.99 -2.04 18.25
C SER A 55 -7.83 -3.11 17.55
N LYS A 56 -7.28 -4.31 17.36
CA LYS A 56 -7.97 -5.42 16.71
C LYS A 56 -8.84 -6.18 17.71
N LYS A 57 -10.02 -6.66 17.28
CA LYS A 57 -10.75 -7.68 18.06
C LYS A 57 -9.84 -8.92 18.21
N PHE A 58 -9.91 -9.58 19.36
CA PHE A 58 -9.01 -10.71 19.66
C PHE A 58 -8.99 -11.76 18.54
N ASP A 59 -10.14 -12.10 17.97
CA ASP A 59 -10.24 -13.10 16.89
C ASP A 59 -9.51 -12.68 15.60
N LYS A 60 -9.31 -11.37 15.41
CA LYS A 60 -8.63 -10.76 14.24
C LYS A 60 -7.14 -10.48 14.47
N ILE A 61 -6.61 -10.83 15.63
CA ILE A 61 -5.18 -10.73 15.90
C ILE A 61 -4.47 -11.90 15.21
N ASP A 62 -3.51 -11.57 14.36
CA ASP A 62 -2.61 -12.53 13.75
C ASP A 62 -1.56 -12.94 14.80
N ALA A 63 -1.64 -14.16 15.30
CA ALA A 63 -0.78 -14.62 16.36
C ALA A 63 0.62 -14.98 15.86
N ASN A 64 1.65 -14.41 16.48
CA ASN A 64 3.02 -14.84 16.33
C ASN A 64 3.33 -15.91 17.38
N THR A 65 3.65 -17.12 16.94
CA THR A 65 4.12 -18.21 17.81
C THR A 65 5.65 -18.31 17.82
N GLN A 66 6.31 -17.53 16.95
CA GLN A 66 7.76 -17.47 16.84
C GLN A 66 8.22 -16.01 16.91
N LEU A 67 9.06 -15.67 17.88
CA LEU A 67 9.64 -14.36 18.10
C LEU A 67 11.17 -14.43 17.96
N ALA A 68 11.78 -13.39 17.40
CA ALA A 68 13.23 -13.26 17.43
C ALA A 68 13.68 -12.52 18.69
N VAL A 69 14.89 -12.81 19.16
CA VAL A 69 15.47 -12.18 20.37
C VAL A 69 15.55 -10.65 20.29
N ASP A 70 15.59 -10.08 19.09
CA ASP A 70 15.65 -8.64 18.84
C ASP A 70 14.29 -7.99 18.55
N GLU A 71 13.21 -8.76 18.54
CA GLU A 71 11.87 -8.19 18.38
C GLU A 71 11.47 -7.39 19.62
N LYS A 72 10.95 -6.19 19.37
CA LYS A 72 10.51 -5.23 20.40
C LYS A 72 9.02 -4.97 20.26
N ASP A 73 8.44 -4.39 21.29
CA ASP A 73 7.04 -3.94 21.32
C ASP A 73 6.04 -5.07 21.02
N MET A 74 6.38 -6.30 21.45
CA MET A 74 5.52 -7.46 21.37
C MET A 74 4.68 -7.60 22.64
N TYR A 75 3.40 -7.95 22.45
CA TYR A 75 2.45 -8.10 23.56
C TYR A 75 1.71 -9.42 23.46
N ALA A 76 1.47 -10.05 24.59
CA ALA A 76 0.49 -11.11 24.73
C ALA A 76 -0.87 -10.48 25.00
N TYR A 77 -1.83 -10.73 24.12
CA TYR A 77 -3.23 -10.32 24.19
C TYR A 77 -4.06 -11.47 24.72
N PHE A 78 -4.99 -11.20 25.60
CA PHE A 78 -5.78 -12.21 26.30
C PHE A 78 -7.27 -12.02 26.05
N GLN A 79 -7.97 -13.13 25.94
CA GLN A 79 -9.43 -13.18 25.96
C GLN A 79 -9.87 -14.35 26.83
N ILE A 80 -10.75 -14.07 27.77
CA ILE A 80 -11.32 -15.08 28.66
C ILE A 80 -12.82 -15.08 28.43
N LYS A 81 -13.40 -16.24 28.09
CA LYS A 81 -14.83 -16.39 27.82
C LYS A 81 -15.46 -17.38 28.76
N ASP A 82 -16.75 -17.13 29.10
CA ASP A 82 -17.59 -18.03 29.86
C ASP A 82 -18.17 -19.18 29.01
N ALA A 83 -18.98 -20.03 29.60
CA ALA A 83 -19.63 -21.16 28.95
C ALA A 83 -20.61 -20.72 27.84
N ASP A 84 -21.14 -19.52 27.90
CA ASP A 84 -22.06 -18.94 26.93
C ASP A 84 -21.32 -18.16 25.83
N ASN A 85 -19.98 -18.28 25.80
CA ASN A 85 -19.08 -17.61 24.84
C ASN A 85 -19.04 -16.07 24.96
N ASN A 86 -19.50 -15.51 26.09
CA ASN A 86 -19.38 -14.10 26.40
C ASN A 86 -18.02 -13.81 27.03
N GLU A 87 -17.45 -12.64 26.74
CA GLU A 87 -16.20 -12.21 27.36
C GLU A 87 -16.41 -11.88 28.85
N VAL A 88 -15.56 -12.42 29.71
CA VAL A 88 -15.62 -12.19 31.14
C VAL A 88 -15.10 -10.79 31.45
N SER A 89 -15.89 -10.00 32.17
CA SER A 89 -15.54 -8.60 32.50
C SER A 89 -14.46 -8.45 33.59
N ASN A 90 -14.19 -9.50 34.35
CA ASN A 90 -13.30 -9.43 35.51
C ASN A 90 -12.03 -10.27 35.31
N TYR A 91 -10.99 -9.64 34.84
CA TYR A 91 -9.67 -10.23 34.64
C TYR A 91 -8.79 -10.20 35.90
N TYR A 92 -9.21 -9.55 36.99
CA TYR A 92 -8.44 -9.45 38.24
C TYR A 92 -8.18 -10.79 38.93
N ASN A 93 -9.01 -11.79 38.66
CA ASN A 93 -8.89 -13.11 39.22
C ASN A 93 -7.85 -13.99 38.51
N TYR A 94 -7.18 -13.43 37.51
CA TYR A 94 -6.21 -14.16 36.71
C TYR A 94 -4.88 -13.44 36.69
N SER A 95 -3.84 -14.24 36.69
CA SER A 95 -2.45 -13.80 36.55
C SER A 95 -1.76 -14.53 35.41
N VAL A 96 -0.65 -13.97 34.97
CA VAL A 96 0.15 -14.55 33.89
C VAL A 96 1.60 -14.66 34.32
N GLU A 97 2.27 -15.73 33.91
CA GLU A 97 3.70 -15.87 34.05
C GLU A 97 4.31 -16.62 32.86
N SER A 98 5.59 -16.43 32.67
CA SER A 98 6.39 -17.25 31.75
C SER A 98 6.88 -18.52 32.45
N SER A 99 6.80 -19.66 31.77
CA SER A 99 7.34 -20.91 32.24
C SER A 99 8.88 -20.91 32.32
N ASP A 100 9.53 -20.05 31.51
CA ASP A 100 10.98 -19.83 31.53
C ASP A 100 11.31 -18.37 31.23
N LYS A 101 11.66 -17.64 32.29
CA LYS A 101 12.02 -16.21 32.18
C LYS A 101 13.36 -15.96 31.48
N ASN A 102 14.21 -16.99 31.36
CA ASN A 102 15.46 -16.89 30.61
C ASN A 102 15.21 -16.96 29.09
N VAL A 103 14.07 -17.50 28.66
CA VAL A 103 13.66 -17.58 27.27
C VAL A 103 12.72 -16.42 26.92
N LEU A 104 11.70 -16.18 27.74
CA LEU A 104 10.66 -15.19 27.50
C LEU A 104 10.31 -14.48 28.81
N MET A 105 10.47 -13.17 28.86
CA MET A 105 10.03 -12.35 30.00
C MET A 105 8.67 -11.68 29.68
N LEU A 106 7.87 -11.55 30.74
CA LEU A 106 6.63 -10.77 30.71
C LEU A 106 6.80 -9.49 31.52
N GLY A 107 6.30 -8.37 31.01
CA GLY A 107 6.38 -7.06 31.64
C GLY A 107 5.48 -6.86 32.86
N GLY A 108 4.71 -7.88 33.24
CA GLY A 108 3.83 -7.89 34.40
C GLY A 108 3.19 -9.26 34.61
N SER A 109 2.57 -9.45 35.76
CA SER A 109 1.85 -10.68 36.11
C SER A 109 0.33 -10.52 36.15
N THR A 110 -0.18 -9.30 36.08
CA THR A 110 -1.62 -9.02 36.15
C THR A 110 -2.20 -8.74 34.78
N LEU A 111 -3.38 -9.30 34.51
CA LEU A 111 -4.15 -9.04 33.29
C LEU A 111 -4.99 -7.76 33.38
N ASN A 112 -4.79 -6.97 34.43
CA ASN A 112 -5.49 -5.71 34.62
C ASN A 112 -4.95 -4.66 33.67
N VAL A 113 -5.78 -4.19 32.75
CA VAL A 113 -5.46 -3.06 31.89
C VAL A 113 -6.54 -2.00 32.05
N ALA A 114 -6.11 -0.78 32.29
CA ALA A 114 -6.98 0.38 32.32
C ALA A 114 -7.70 0.53 30.97
N SER A 115 -9.01 0.72 31.03
CA SER A 115 -9.94 1.25 30.03
C SER A 115 -9.53 1.19 28.54
N ASN A 116 -10.36 0.54 27.75
CA ASN A 116 -10.52 0.60 26.29
C ASN A 116 -9.61 -0.22 25.38
N SER A 117 -8.85 -1.16 25.85
CA SER A 117 -8.04 -2.00 24.95
C SER A 117 -7.97 -3.44 25.43
N ASN A 118 -7.73 -4.34 24.52
CA ASN A 118 -7.49 -5.75 24.79
C ASN A 118 -6.55 -5.92 25.99
N HIS A 119 -6.91 -6.78 26.93
CA HIS A 119 -6.02 -7.14 28.05
C HIS A 119 -4.71 -7.65 27.50
N ARG A 120 -3.61 -6.99 27.81
CA ARG A 120 -2.30 -7.32 27.24
C ARG A 120 -1.18 -7.17 28.24
N VAL A 121 -0.12 -7.94 28.02
CA VAL A 121 1.14 -7.87 28.79
C VAL A 121 2.30 -7.80 27.81
N LEU A 122 3.28 -6.93 28.08
CA LEU A 122 4.49 -6.83 27.27
C LEU A 122 5.23 -8.18 27.29
N VAL A 123 5.70 -8.60 26.13
CA VAL A 123 6.48 -9.82 25.94
C VAL A 123 7.86 -9.43 25.45
N THR A 124 8.89 -9.86 26.15
CA THR A 124 10.28 -9.62 25.78
C THR A 124 10.98 -10.95 25.54
N PRO A 125 11.31 -11.31 24.29
CA PRO A 125 12.13 -12.47 23.99
C PRO A 125 13.57 -12.22 24.46
N VAL A 126 14.15 -13.19 25.21
CA VAL A 126 15.47 -13.05 25.86
C VAL A 126 16.52 -13.94 25.23
N LYS A 127 16.20 -15.22 25.04
CA LYS A 127 17.12 -16.23 24.52
C LYS A 127 16.36 -17.27 23.72
N ALA A 128 17.00 -17.79 22.68
CA ALA A 128 16.43 -18.86 21.87
C ALA A 128 16.03 -20.07 22.73
N GLY A 129 14.82 -20.58 22.52
CA GLY A 129 14.21 -21.66 23.26
C GLY A 129 12.69 -21.62 23.12
N THR A 130 11.99 -22.50 23.85
CA THR A 130 10.54 -22.49 23.93
C THR A 130 10.10 -22.21 25.35
N ALA A 131 9.23 -21.23 25.52
CA ALA A 131 8.58 -20.93 26.80
C ALA A 131 7.06 -20.88 26.61
N TYR A 132 6.34 -21.15 27.69
CA TYR A 132 4.88 -21.04 27.71
C TYR A 132 4.46 -19.78 28.46
N ILE A 133 3.53 -19.05 27.92
CA ILE A 133 2.77 -18.04 28.66
C ILE A 133 1.65 -18.79 29.36
N LEU A 134 1.66 -18.80 30.67
CA LEU A 134 0.72 -19.51 31.52
C LEU A 134 -0.28 -18.53 32.10
N ILE A 135 -1.56 -18.87 32.00
CA ILE A 135 -2.65 -18.13 32.67
C ILE A 135 -3.00 -18.93 33.92
N LYS A 136 -3.00 -18.28 35.08
CA LYS A 136 -3.35 -18.85 36.38
C LYS A 136 -4.57 -18.18 36.98
N ASP A 137 -5.40 -18.95 37.61
CA ASP A 137 -6.52 -18.44 38.41
C ASP A 137 -6.05 -17.92 39.79
N LYS A 138 -7.00 -17.44 40.60
CA LYS A 138 -6.74 -16.94 41.97
C LYS A 138 -6.12 -17.98 42.90
N ASP A 139 -6.28 -19.26 42.61
CA ASP A 139 -5.74 -20.38 43.39
C ASP A 139 -4.39 -20.87 42.83
N ASN A 140 -3.76 -20.10 41.94
CA ASN A 140 -2.51 -20.40 41.24
C ASN A 140 -2.55 -21.65 40.34
N LYS A 141 -3.74 -22.15 40.01
CA LYS A 141 -3.90 -23.26 39.07
C LYS A 141 -3.78 -22.72 37.62
N ILE A 142 -3.00 -23.45 36.81
CA ILE A 142 -2.89 -23.16 35.39
C ILE A 142 -4.21 -23.50 34.69
N VAL A 143 -4.84 -22.51 34.10
CA VAL A 143 -6.13 -22.63 33.40
C VAL A 143 -6.00 -22.43 31.88
N GLY A 144 -4.87 -21.92 31.42
CA GLY A 144 -4.56 -21.77 30.00
C GLY A 144 -3.08 -21.60 29.73
N SER A 145 -2.64 -21.93 28.53
CA SER A 145 -1.24 -21.73 28.13
C SER A 145 -1.12 -21.58 26.61
N VAL A 146 -0.07 -20.87 26.18
CA VAL A 146 0.37 -20.82 24.78
C VAL A 146 1.88 -20.99 24.71
N ALA A 147 2.34 -21.82 23.79
CA ALA A 147 3.77 -22.00 23.53
C ALA A 147 4.29 -20.89 22.62
N ILE A 148 5.41 -20.27 23.00
CA ILE A 148 6.14 -19.28 22.22
C ILE A 148 7.55 -19.81 21.99
N THR A 149 7.93 -19.91 20.73
CA THR A 149 9.30 -20.23 20.34
C THR A 149 10.09 -18.95 20.15
N VAL A 150 11.12 -18.74 20.95
CA VAL A 150 12.07 -17.65 20.74
C VAL A 150 13.21 -18.19 19.89
N VAL A 151 13.49 -17.49 18.79
CA VAL A 151 14.57 -17.82 17.86
C VAL A 151 15.70 -16.80 17.96
N ALA A 152 16.87 -17.15 17.44
CA ALA A 152 18.02 -16.24 17.43
C ALA A 152 17.67 -14.92 16.71
N LYS A 153 18.45 -13.88 17.00
CA LYS A 153 18.34 -12.58 16.36
C LYS A 153 18.27 -12.74 14.85
N ARG A 154 17.39 -11.96 14.22
CA ARG A 154 17.25 -11.95 12.76
C ARG A 154 18.49 -11.36 12.11
N GLU A 155 19.01 -12.05 11.13
CA GLU A 155 20.14 -11.61 10.33
C GLU A 155 19.87 -11.92 8.86
N VAL A 156 20.39 -11.08 7.97
CA VAL A 156 20.30 -11.35 6.53
C VAL A 156 20.95 -12.68 6.23
N ALA A 157 20.20 -13.57 5.63
CA ALA A 157 20.67 -14.89 5.18
C ALA A 157 20.73 -14.97 3.66
N THR A 158 19.78 -14.37 2.96
CA THR A 158 19.72 -14.41 1.52
C THR A 158 19.41 -13.04 0.94
N MET A 159 19.93 -12.81 -0.26
CA MET A 159 19.60 -11.69 -1.11
C MET A 159 19.15 -12.24 -2.45
N ASP A 160 18.15 -11.64 -3.07
CA ASP A 160 17.74 -11.91 -4.44
C ASP A 160 17.63 -10.61 -5.23
N VAL A 161 17.63 -10.70 -6.57
CA VAL A 161 17.52 -9.54 -7.45
C VAL A 161 16.40 -9.78 -8.46
N ASP A 162 15.69 -8.73 -8.83
CA ASP A 162 14.55 -8.79 -9.77
C ASP A 162 14.98 -9.17 -11.19
N LYS A 163 16.24 -8.88 -11.56
CA LYS A 163 16.84 -9.24 -12.85
C LYS A 163 18.33 -9.50 -12.73
N THR A 164 18.82 -10.47 -13.49
CA THR A 164 20.25 -10.83 -13.54
C THR A 164 20.96 -10.40 -14.81
N THR A 165 20.20 -9.92 -15.79
CA THR A 165 20.73 -9.44 -17.08
C THR A 165 19.97 -8.21 -17.54
N ALA A 166 20.70 -7.28 -18.19
CA ALA A 166 20.10 -6.17 -18.90
C ALA A 166 20.97 -5.78 -20.09
N THR A 167 20.36 -5.20 -21.12
CA THR A 167 21.05 -4.68 -22.30
C THR A 167 20.71 -3.22 -22.45
N LEU A 168 21.73 -2.37 -22.59
CA LEU A 168 21.61 -0.93 -22.73
C LEU A 168 22.36 -0.46 -23.97
N SER A 169 21.87 0.59 -24.60
CA SER A 169 22.57 1.30 -25.66
C SER A 169 23.40 2.44 -25.05
N ASN A 170 24.66 2.55 -25.47
CA ASN A 170 25.50 3.67 -25.07
C ASN A 170 25.35 4.90 -25.98
N SER A 171 24.25 5.03 -26.65
CA SER A 171 23.93 6.23 -27.42
C SER A 171 23.75 7.44 -26.48
N ALA A 172 24.55 8.47 -26.66
CA ALA A 172 24.43 9.73 -25.93
C ALA A 172 23.06 10.41 -26.14
N SER A 173 22.39 10.10 -27.27
CA SER A 173 21.07 10.62 -27.59
C SER A 173 19.94 9.94 -26.81
N LEU A 174 20.18 8.79 -26.17
CA LEU A 174 19.16 8.02 -25.45
C LEU A 174 19.33 8.03 -23.93
N LYS A 175 20.58 8.19 -23.43
CA LYS A 175 20.91 8.19 -21.99
C LYS A 175 20.24 7.03 -21.21
N GLN A 176 20.40 5.80 -21.71
CA GLN A 176 19.74 4.65 -21.10
C GLN A 176 20.37 4.23 -19.78
N ASP A 177 19.52 3.84 -18.84
CA ASP A 177 19.87 3.21 -17.58
C ASP A 177 18.98 1.99 -17.29
N VAL A 178 19.33 1.21 -16.29
CA VAL A 178 18.52 0.12 -15.78
C VAL A 178 18.63 0.03 -14.27
N THR A 179 17.49 -0.10 -13.60
CA THR A 179 17.42 -0.33 -12.17
C THR A 179 17.32 -1.83 -11.87
N VAL A 180 18.19 -2.32 -11.00
CA VAL A 180 18.13 -3.66 -10.41
C VAL A 180 17.73 -3.55 -8.95
N THR A 181 16.66 -4.24 -8.56
CA THR A 181 16.15 -4.21 -7.19
C THR A 181 16.64 -5.43 -6.42
N ALA A 182 17.44 -5.21 -5.39
CA ALA A 182 17.87 -6.24 -4.44
C ALA A 182 16.87 -6.36 -3.29
N SER A 183 16.41 -7.57 -2.99
CA SER A 183 15.51 -7.92 -1.87
C SER A 183 16.21 -8.86 -0.89
N PHE A 184 15.88 -8.74 0.41
CA PHE A 184 16.59 -9.42 1.50
C PHE A 184 15.65 -10.24 2.36
N LYS A 185 16.09 -11.46 2.71
CA LYS A 185 15.40 -12.31 3.67
C LYS A 185 16.34 -12.77 4.78
N ASP A 186 15.78 -12.91 5.97
CA ASP A 186 16.49 -13.47 7.12
C ASP A 186 16.61 -15.02 7.06
N GLN A 187 17.25 -15.60 8.04
CA GLN A 187 17.43 -17.05 8.16
C GLN A 187 16.11 -17.82 8.38
N TYR A 188 14.99 -17.12 8.59
CA TYR A 188 13.64 -17.67 8.74
C TYR A 188 12.77 -17.40 7.49
N ALA A 189 13.41 -16.97 6.39
CA ALA A 189 12.78 -16.61 5.10
C ALA A 189 11.79 -15.44 5.19
N LYS A 190 11.85 -14.62 6.23
CA LYS A 190 11.06 -13.38 6.37
C LYS A 190 11.82 -12.20 5.81
N ASP A 191 11.09 -11.22 5.28
CA ASP A 191 11.69 -9.98 4.79
C ASP A 191 12.40 -9.23 5.93
N ILE A 192 13.59 -8.73 5.64
CA ILE A 192 14.42 -7.98 6.59
C ILE A 192 14.89 -6.67 5.97
N LYS A 193 14.82 -5.58 6.74
CA LYS A 193 15.28 -4.26 6.30
C LYS A 193 16.80 -4.17 6.39
N VAL A 194 17.40 -3.58 5.35
CA VAL A 194 18.84 -3.42 5.20
C VAL A 194 19.14 -1.96 4.86
N ALA A 195 20.17 -1.39 5.43
CA ALA A 195 20.65 -0.07 5.03
C ALA A 195 21.37 -0.15 3.68
N SER A 196 21.14 0.80 2.79
CA SER A 196 21.81 0.86 1.46
C SER A 196 23.33 0.91 1.60
N THR A 197 23.86 1.53 2.65
CA THR A 197 25.28 1.59 2.99
C THR A 197 25.91 0.23 3.29
N SER A 198 25.10 -0.81 3.53
CA SER A 198 25.57 -2.19 3.71
C SER A 198 25.72 -2.95 2.39
N LEU A 199 25.35 -2.34 1.27
CA LEU A 199 25.58 -2.91 -0.05
C LEU A 199 26.92 -2.47 -0.62
N LYS A 200 27.58 -3.43 -1.25
CA LYS A 200 28.77 -3.20 -2.06
C LYS A 200 28.55 -3.74 -3.45
N VAL A 201 28.73 -2.89 -4.47
CA VAL A 201 28.71 -3.29 -5.86
C VAL A 201 30.13 -3.27 -6.38
N THR A 202 30.54 -4.34 -7.03
CA THR A 202 31.90 -4.50 -7.56
C THR A 202 31.85 -5.03 -8.98
N CYS A 203 32.53 -4.40 -9.92
CA CYS A 203 32.73 -4.96 -11.24
C CYS A 203 33.74 -6.11 -11.17
N LEU A 204 33.29 -7.32 -11.52
CA LEU A 204 34.13 -8.52 -11.51
C LEU A 204 34.96 -8.67 -12.78
N SER A 205 34.35 -8.38 -13.92
CA SER A 205 34.96 -8.51 -15.23
C SER A 205 34.26 -7.65 -16.26
N THR A 206 34.97 -7.28 -17.29
CA THR A 206 34.43 -6.62 -18.47
C THR A 206 35.13 -7.09 -19.73
N THR A 207 34.39 -7.14 -20.84
CA THR A 207 34.93 -7.34 -22.18
C THR A 207 35.12 -6.03 -22.93
N ALA A 208 34.77 -4.90 -22.30
CA ALA A 208 34.91 -3.59 -22.90
C ALA A 208 36.39 -3.25 -23.21
N LYS A 209 36.61 -2.70 -24.39
CA LYS A 209 37.96 -2.40 -24.86
C LYS A 209 38.57 -1.26 -24.05
N ASN A 210 39.81 -1.43 -23.60
CA ASN A 210 40.54 -0.43 -22.81
C ASN A 210 39.93 -0.08 -21.44
N VAL A 211 39.04 -0.93 -20.89
CA VAL A 211 38.49 -0.80 -19.56
C VAL A 211 38.94 -2.00 -18.73
N LYS A 212 39.43 -1.74 -17.53
CA LYS A 212 39.68 -2.80 -16.54
C LYS A 212 38.58 -2.76 -15.47
N ALA A 213 38.14 -3.92 -15.03
CA ALA A 213 37.15 -4.02 -13.94
C ALA A 213 37.60 -3.26 -12.67
N SER A 214 38.92 -3.22 -12.41
CA SER A 214 39.50 -2.47 -11.29
C SER A 214 39.37 -0.94 -11.40
N ASP A 215 39.14 -0.43 -12.59
CA ASP A 215 39.06 1.01 -12.84
C ASP A 215 37.62 1.53 -12.59
N ILE A 216 36.66 0.60 -12.44
CA ILE A 216 35.28 0.88 -12.09
C ILE A 216 35.20 0.86 -10.58
N THR A 217 35.22 2.04 -9.96
CA THR A 217 35.27 2.19 -8.50
C THR A 217 33.88 2.17 -7.85
N ASP A 218 33.86 1.73 -6.59
CA ASP A 218 32.65 1.68 -5.79
C ASP A 218 32.16 3.12 -5.46
N ASN A 219 30.95 3.48 -5.82
CA ASN A 219 30.24 4.71 -5.38
C ASN A 219 31.01 6.04 -5.53
N GLY A 220 31.39 6.44 -6.73
CA GLY A 220 32.00 7.74 -7.01
C GLY A 220 31.50 8.33 -8.33
N TYR A 221 31.81 9.59 -8.62
CA TYR A 221 31.40 10.31 -9.84
C TYR A 221 31.91 9.67 -11.16
N ASP A 222 32.79 8.71 -11.08
CA ASP A 222 33.35 7.98 -12.23
C ASP A 222 32.82 6.54 -12.30
N THR A 223 31.70 6.23 -11.65
CA THR A 223 31.12 4.88 -11.63
C THR A 223 30.01 4.72 -12.65
N TYR A 224 29.89 3.52 -13.21
CA TYR A 224 28.83 3.15 -14.16
C TYR A 224 27.55 2.69 -13.45
N PHE A 225 27.47 2.90 -12.15
CA PHE A 225 26.29 2.57 -11.31
C PHE A 225 26.22 3.46 -10.09
N ASN A 226 25.01 3.57 -9.51
CA ASN A 226 24.82 4.12 -8.18
C ASN A 226 23.86 3.24 -7.36
N ILE A 227 23.91 3.37 -6.03
CA ILE A 227 22.98 2.73 -5.10
C ILE A 227 22.04 3.82 -4.61
N ASP A 228 20.73 3.52 -4.65
CA ASP A 228 19.70 4.42 -4.11
C ASP A 228 20.01 4.73 -2.62
N PRO A 229 20.06 6.01 -2.25
CA PRO A 229 20.35 6.43 -0.88
C PRO A 229 19.23 6.12 0.13
N ALA A 230 18.16 5.43 -0.25
CA ALA A 230 17.11 5.01 0.65
C ALA A 230 17.68 4.38 1.94
N THR A 231 17.24 4.90 3.09
CA THR A 231 17.93 4.69 4.37
C THR A 231 17.85 3.27 4.90
N SER A 232 16.69 2.62 4.82
CA SER A 232 16.50 1.23 5.25
C SER A 232 15.26 0.64 4.60
N SER A 233 15.44 -0.41 3.84
CA SER A 233 14.36 -1.13 3.16
C SER A 233 14.71 -2.61 3.03
N ASN A 234 13.71 -3.46 2.85
CA ASN A 234 13.92 -4.83 2.39
C ASN A 234 14.12 -4.90 0.87
N LYS A 235 14.09 -3.74 0.19
CA LYS A 235 14.35 -3.60 -1.25
C LYS A 235 15.24 -2.40 -1.48
N ILE A 236 16.38 -2.59 -2.11
CA ILE A 236 17.33 -1.52 -2.45
C ILE A 236 17.55 -1.52 -3.95
N LYS A 237 17.48 -0.33 -4.54
CA LYS A 237 17.66 -0.11 -5.98
C LYS A 237 19.13 0.18 -6.28
N VAL A 238 19.64 -0.45 -7.31
CA VAL A 238 20.97 -0.20 -7.88
C VAL A 238 20.77 0.17 -9.33
N ASN A 239 21.15 1.40 -9.71
CA ASN A 239 21.01 1.92 -11.06
C ASN A 239 22.32 1.74 -11.82
N PHE A 240 22.26 1.16 -13.03
CA PHE A 240 23.37 0.98 -13.94
C PHE A 240 23.15 1.82 -15.18
N PHE A 241 24.17 2.55 -15.62
CA PHE A 241 24.09 3.51 -16.70
C PHE A 241 24.84 3.02 -17.93
N ALA A 242 24.33 3.32 -19.12
CA ALA A 242 25.04 3.21 -20.38
C ALA A 242 25.69 4.55 -20.78
N TRP A 243 25.24 5.63 -20.16
CA TRP A 243 25.69 6.98 -20.43
C TRP A 243 25.59 7.83 -19.14
N ASP A 244 26.63 8.60 -18.86
CA ASP A 244 26.71 9.59 -17.80
C ASP A 244 26.88 10.97 -18.44
N ASP A 245 26.54 12.06 -17.73
CA ASP A 245 26.66 13.44 -18.23
C ASP A 245 28.08 13.80 -18.70
N HIS A 246 29.08 13.02 -18.36
CA HIS A 246 30.47 13.23 -18.67
C HIS A 246 31.10 12.13 -19.52
N ILE A 247 30.54 10.92 -19.55
CA ILE A 247 31.16 9.76 -20.21
C ILE A 247 30.14 8.89 -20.94
N THR A 248 30.51 8.43 -22.14
CA THR A 248 29.84 7.31 -22.80
C THR A 248 30.45 6.02 -22.31
N ILE A 249 29.68 5.13 -21.71
CA ILE A 249 30.18 3.84 -21.22
C ILE A 249 30.59 2.98 -22.40
N PRO A 250 31.83 2.47 -22.46
CA PRO A 250 32.31 1.66 -23.58
C PRO A 250 31.44 0.41 -23.80
N GLU A 251 31.26 0.05 -25.10
CA GLU A 251 30.56 -1.19 -25.45
C GLU A 251 31.29 -2.43 -24.87
N GLY A 252 30.51 -3.39 -24.42
CA GLY A 252 31.02 -4.63 -23.83
C GLY A 252 30.05 -5.24 -22.83
N THR A 253 30.46 -6.37 -22.30
CA THR A 253 29.73 -7.06 -21.23
C THR A 253 30.42 -6.75 -19.91
N TYR A 254 29.64 -6.35 -18.93
CA TYR A 254 30.08 -6.03 -17.58
C TYR A 254 29.39 -6.99 -16.59
N GLN A 255 30.18 -7.68 -15.80
CA GLN A 255 29.67 -8.51 -14.71
C GLN A 255 29.89 -7.79 -13.40
N TYR A 256 28.78 -7.49 -12.71
CA TYR A 256 28.77 -6.87 -11.40
C TYR A 256 28.35 -7.87 -10.34
N LYS A 257 29.01 -7.80 -9.19
CA LYS A 257 28.57 -8.46 -7.97
C LYS A 257 27.94 -7.42 -7.07
N ILE A 258 26.66 -7.62 -6.72
CA ILE A 258 25.98 -6.90 -5.64
C ILE A 258 26.12 -7.78 -4.41
N ALA A 259 26.75 -7.27 -3.35
CA ALA A 259 27.01 -8.01 -2.10
C ALA A 259 26.44 -7.26 -0.90
N TYR A 260 25.81 -8.00 0.00
CA TYR A 260 25.49 -7.50 1.33
C TYR A 260 26.68 -7.74 2.27
N MET A 261 27.12 -6.65 2.92
CA MET A 261 28.28 -6.63 3.81
C MET A 261 27.83 -6.43 5.27
N LYS A 262 28.35 -7.26 6.18
CA LYS A 262 28.16 -7.09 7.61
C LYS A 262 29.54 -7.15 8.29
N ASP A 263 29.88 -6.16 9.09
CA ASP A 263 31.16 -6.06 9.80
C ASP A 263 32.38 -6.25 8.85
N GLY A 264 32.29 -5.70 7.64
CA GLY A 264 33.32 -5.80 6.60
C GLY A 264 33.40 -7.15 5.88
N LYS A 265 32.50 -8.10 6.18
CA LYS A 265 32.44 -9.43 5.56
C LYS A 265 31.24 -9.56 4.64
N GLU A 266 31.44 -10.23 3.52
CA GLU A 266 30.36 -10.60 2.62
C GLU A 266 29.52 -11.72 3.25
N VAL A 267 28.20 -11.50 3.32
CA VAL A 267 27.24 -12.49 3.84
C VAL A 267 26.53 -13.21 2.70
N CYS A 268 26.05 -12.47 1.72
CA CYS A 268 25.44 -13.01 0.51
C CYS A 268 25.65 -12.05 -0.67
N ALA A 269 25.58 -12.58 -1.88
CA ALA A 269 25.77 -11.80 -3.10
C ALA A 269 24.97 -12.36 -4.27
N ARG A 270 24.76 -11.52 -5.29
CA ARG A 270 24.27 -11.89 -6.62
C ARG A 270 25.14 -11.28 -7.69
N VAL A 271 25.31 -12.03 -8.76
CA VAL A 271 26.00 -11.53 -9.95
C VAL A 271 24.97 -11.15 -11.00
N ILE A 272 25.14 -9.99 -11.58
CA ILE A 272 24.33 -9.47 -12.69
C ILE A 272 25.23 -9.18 -13.89
N THR A 273 24.65 -9.24 -15.06
CA THR A 273 25.35 -8.98 -16.33
C THR A 273 24.68 -7.82 -17.06
N ILE A 274 25.42 -6.74 -17.26
CA ILE A 274 24.98 -5.59 -18.05
C ILE A 274 25.71 -5.63 -19.39
N VAL A 275 24.97 -5.66 -20.48
CA VAL A 275 25.50 -5.61 -21.83
C VAL A 275 25.33 -4.21 -22.39
N ILE A 276 26.44 -3.52 -22.61
CA ILE A 276 26.44 -2.20 -23.23
C ILE A 276 26.69 -2.40 -24.73
N GLN A 277 25.79 -1.94 -25.56
CA GLN A 277 25.86 -2.05 -27.02
C GLN A 277 26.02 -0.67 -27.66
N LYS A 278 26.89 -0.59 -28.65
CA LYS A 278 27.03 0.61 -29.44
C LYS A 278 26.21 0.51 -30.72
N PRO A 279 25.37 1.49 -31.04
CA PRO A 279 24.64 1.51 -32.31
C PRO A 279 25.62 1.58 -33.48
N ASN A 280 25.45 0.69 -34.46
CA ASN A 280 26.29 0.71 -35.67
C ASN A 280 25.80 1.81 -36.62
N THR A 281 26.54 2.88 -36.78
CA THR A 281 26.18 4.03 -37.65
C THR A 281 25.85 3.65 -39.09
N ASN A 282 26.39 2.54 -39.60
CA ASN A 282 26.15 2.01 -40.94
C ASN A 282 25.20 0.79 -40.93
N GLY A 283 24.58 0.48 -39.81
CA GLY A 283 23.70 -0.67 -39.65
C GLY A 283 22.34 -0.47 -40.32
N THR A 284 21.63 -1.58 -40.58
CA THR A 284 20.26 -1.55 -41.09
C THR A 284 19.36 -0.81 -40.09
N ILE A 285 18.63 0.18 -40.63
CA ILE A 285 17.71 1.00 -39.85
C ILE A 285 16.36 0.25 -39.69
N SER A 286 15.89 0.17 -38.48
CA SER A 286 14.54 -0.24 -38.12
C SER A 286 14.03 0.68 -37.00
N PHE A 287 12.80 0.47 -36.57
CA PHE A 287 12.18 1.28 -35.52
C PHE A 287 11.53 0.36 -34.50
N GLY A 288 11.50 0.81 -33.25
CA GLY A 288 10.85 0.10 -32.16
C GLY A 288 10.28 1.07 -31.15
N ILE A 289 9.16 0.70 -30.51
CA ILE A 289 8.62 1.41 -29.37
C ILE A 289 9.31 0.90 -28.10
N ASP A 290 9.70 1.83 -27.26
CA ASP A 290 10.37 1.56 -25.99
C ASP A 290 9.63 2.25 -24.85
N VAL A 291 9.73 1.67 -23.68
CA VAL A 291 9.26 2.22 -22.42
C VAL A 291 10.42 2.20 -21.43
N ASP A 292 10.62 3.29 -20.71
CA ASP A 292 11.69 3.38 -19.71
C ASP A 292 11.49 2.37 -18.56
N LYS A 293 10.22 1.99 -18.31
CA LYS A 293 9.82 1.01 -17.30
C LYS A 293 8.69 0.14 -17.81
N ASN A 294 8.66 -1.13 -17.43
CA ASN A 294 7.55 -2.03 -17.72
C ASN A 294 6.43 -1.96 -16.68
N GLU A 295 6.68 -1.30 -15.56
CA GLU A 295 5.79 -1.26 -14.41
C GLU A 295 5.88 0.08 -13.70
N VAL A 296 4.73 0.64 -13.37
CA VAL A 296 4.57 1.87 -12.59
C VAL A 296 3.56 1.65 -11.48
N ASP A 297 3.64 2.46 -10.43
CA ASP A 297 2.71 2.40 -9.30
C ASP A 297 1.73 3.58 -9.36
N ASN A 298 0.51 3.38 -8.90
CA ASN A 298 -0.44 4.47 -8.66
C ASN A 298 -0.52 4.86 -7.17
N LEU A 299 0.46 4.43 -6.36
CA LEU A 299 0.63 4.90 -4.99
C LEU A 299 0.93 6.40 -5.00
N VAL A 300 0.17 7.16 -4.24
CA VAL A 300 0.46 8.59 -4.05
C VAL A 300 1.51 8.74 -2.98
N ASP A 301 2.74 8.93 -3.40
CA ASP A 301 3.86 9.18 -2.51
C ASP A 301 4.79 10.22 -3.17
N LYS A 302 5.02 11.36 -2.49
CA LYS A 302 5.87 12.44 -3.02
C LYS A 302 7.33 12.02 -3.15
N ASP A 303 7.76 11.08 -2.31
CA ASP A 303 9.15 10.63 -2.26
C ASP A 303 9.46 9.58 -3.36
N HIS A 304 8.42 9.08 -4.05
CA HIS A 304 8.53 8.04 -5.08
C HIS A 304 7.87 8.46 -6.41
N LYS A 305 7.98 9.74 -6.78
CA LYS A 305 7.42 10.28 -8.05
C LYS A 305 7.85 9.47 -9.27
N ASP A 306 9.08 9.01 -9.29
CA ASP A 306 9.61 8.26 -10.42
C ASP A 306 8.91 6.90 -10.62
N ASP A 307 8.37 6.31 -9.54
CA ASP A 307 7.63 5.05 -9.63
C ASP A 307 6.23 5.25 -10.25
N GLN A 308 5.74 6.49 -10.33
CA GLN A 308 4.42 6.87 -10.86
C GLN A 308 4.45 7.36 -12.29
N THR A 309 5.63 7.49 -12.87
CA THR A 309 5.81 8.08 -14.19
C THR A 309 6.51 7.09 -15.13
N ILE A 310 6.00 6.99 -16.35
CA ILE A 310 6.58 6.19 -17.42
C ILE A 310 6.76 7.05 -18.66
N THR A 311 7.90 6.93 -19.32
CA THR A 311 8.18 7.58 -20.60
C THR A 311 8.15 6.56 -21.74
N ILE A 312 7.42 6.90 -22.78
CA ILE A 312 7.19 6.06 -23.95
C ILE A 312 7.73 6.79 -25.17
N ALA A 313 8.60 6.14 -25.92
CA ALA A 313 9.16 6.73 -27.11
C ALA A 313 9.29 5.70 -28.24
N VAL A 314 9.34 6.16 -29.48
CA VAL A 314 9.75 5.33 -30.61
C VAL A 314 11.21 5.64 -30.90
N ASN A 315 12.04 4.60 -30.94
CA ASN A 315 13.46 4.72 -31.18
C ASN A 315 13.82 4.23 -32.59
N GLU A 316 14.80 4.88 -33.19
CA GLU A 316 15.56 4.33 -34.31
C GLU A 316 16.46 3.24 -33.76
N LEU A 317 16.47 2.11 -34.44
CA LEU A 317 17.34 0.98 -34.14
C LEU A 317 18.31 0.78 -35.29
N ARG A 318 19.59 0.55 -34.99
CA ARG A 318 20.64 0.19 -35.96
C ARG A 318 21.15 -1.20 -35.67
N ASN A 319 20.87 -2.12 -36.58
CA ASN A 319 21.05 -3.57 -36.36
C ASN A 319 20.36 -4.05 -35.04
N GLY A 320 19.18 -3.47 -34.73
CA GLY A 320 18.42 -3.81 -33.51
C GLY A 320 18.87 -3.11 -32.23
N VAL A 321 19.95 -2.30 -32.28
CA VAL A 321 20.41 -1.50 -31.12
C VAL A 321 19.84 -0.10 -31.22
N ALA A 322 19.19 0.37 -30.16
CA ALA A 322 18.60 1.70 -30.10
C ALA A 322 19.68 2.79 -30.28
N SER A 323 19.46 3.71 -31.20
CA SER A 323 20.44 4.74 -31.58
C SER A 323 19.99 6.15 -31.25
N ALA A 324 18.72 6.46 -31.44
CA ALA A 324 18.15 7.75 -31.15
C ALA A 324 16.63 7.66 -30.96
N GLN A 325 16.08 8.53 -30.13
CA GLN A 325 14.64 8.74 -30.09
C GLN A 325 14.20 9.43 -31.37
N LEU A 326 13.08 8.95 -31.93
CA LEU A 326 12.46 9.62 -33.06
C LEU A 326 11.69 10.84 -32.60
N ASN A 327 12.00 11.95 -33.20
CA ASN A 327 11.25 13.21 -33.08
C ASN A 327 10.72 13.61 -34.45
N LYS A 328 9.74 14.51 -34.48
CA LYS A 328 9.31 15.14 -35.71
C LYS A 328 10.53 15.70 -36.47
N ASP A 329 10.54 15.54 -37.78
CA ASP A 329 11.63 15.89 -38.69
C ASP A 329 12.92 15.06 -38.55
N SER A 330 12.98 14.08 -37.64
CA SER A 330 14.06 13.09 -37.66
C SER A 330 14.16 12.44 -39.03
N VAL A 331 15.38 12.40 -39.57
CA VAL A 331 15.63 11.77 -40.88
C VAL A 331 15.70 10.25 -40.69
N VAL A 332 14.80 9.55 -41.37
CA VAL A 332 14.63 8.09 -41.27
C VAL A 332 15.03 7.38 -42.56
N SER A 333 15.92 7.98 -43.33
CA SER A 333 16.23 7.51 -44.68
C SER A 333 17.10 6.27 -44.71
N ASP A 334 16.70 5.35 -45.56
CA ASP A 334 17.61 4.45 -46.27
C ASP A 334 18.25 5.25 -47.43
N LYS A 335 19.49 5.01 -47.73
CA LYS A 335 20.49 5.74 -48.52
C LYS A 335 20.07 6.69 -49.68
N ASP A 336 18.83 6.61 -50.16
CA ASP A 336 18.37 7.33 -51.33
C ASP A 336 17.12 8.21 -51.16
N ASN A 337 16.42 8.13 -50.01
CA ASN A 337 15.21 8.91 -49.73
C ASN A 337 15.37 9.66 -48.39
N ASN A 338 15.42 10.97 -48.43
CA ASN A 338 15.43 11.83 -47.23
C ASN A 338 14.04 11.85 -46.55
N ASP A 339 13.47 10.66 -46.31
CA ASP A 339 12.23 10.57 -45.55
C ASP A 339 12.43 11.05 -44.12
N LYS A 340 11.47 11.82 -43.66
CA LYS A 340 11.44 12.37 -42.30
C LYS A 340 10.23 11.86 -41.55
N VAL A 341 10.37 11.79 -40.25
CA VAL A 341 9.22 11.65 -39.37
C VAL A 341 8.32 12.87 -39.54
N ARG A 342 7.07 12.64 -39.89
CA ARG A 342 6.08 13.70 -40.13
C ARG A 342 5.11 13.84 -38.98
N LYS A 343 4.78 12.71 -38.36
CA LYS A 343 3.87 12.68 -37.23
C LYS A 343 4.11 11.44 -36.37
N ILE A 344 4.01 11.60 -35.07
CA ILE A 344 3.95 10.51 -34.11
C ILE A 344 2.64 10.69 -33.32
N ASP A 345 1.87 9.64 -33.20
CA ASP A 345 0.66 9.61 -32.39
C ASP A 345 0.71 8.41 -31.45
N TYR A 346 0.20 8.57 -30.23
CA TYR A 346 0.08 7.51 -29.24
C TYR A 346 -1.37 7.26 -28.87
N LYS A 347 -1.71 5.97 -28.71
CA LYS A 347 -2.98 5.51 -28.16
C LYS A 347 -2.70 4.55 -27.00
N ILE A 348 -3.40 4.74 -25.88
CA ILE A 348 -3.33 3.84 -24.73
C ILE A 348 -4.71 3.23 -24.49
N GLU A 349 -4.75 1.92 -24.33
CA GLU A 349 -5.94 1.12 -24.05
C GLU A 349 -5.75 0.36 -22.75
N ASP A 350 -6.80 0.29 -21.91
CA ASP A 350 -6.80 -0.53 -20.70
C ASP A 350 -6.96 -2.03 -21.02
N LYS A 351 -6.98 -2.86 -19.98
CA LYS A 351 -7.15 -4.32 -20.10
C LYS A 351 -8.43 -4.76 -20.81
N ASP A 352 -9.46 -3.91 -20.83
CA ASP A 352 -10.76 -4.18 -21.44
C ASP A 352 -10.85 -3.60 -22.87
N GLY A 353 -9.74 -3.04 -23.39
CA GLY A 353 -9.65 -2.43 -24.71
C GLY A 353 -10.28 -1.03 -24.81
N LYS A 354 -10.64 -0.44 -23.66
CA LYS A 354 -11.15 0.93 -23.63
C LYS A 354 -10.00 1.91 -23.81
N THR A 355 -10.14 2.84 -24.75
CA THR A 355 -9.15 3.90 -24.95
C THR A 355 -9.19 4.89 -23.78
N VAL A 356 -8.04 5.06 -23.13
CA VAL A 356 -7.84 6.02 -22.02
C VAL A 356 -7.08 7.26 -22.48
N TYR A 357 -6.28 7.15 -23.55
CA TYR A 357 -5.57 8.25 -24.18
C TYR A 357 -5.44 8.04 -25.69
N ASN A 358 -5.55 9.12 -26.47
CA ASN A 358 -5.30 9.10 -27.91
C ASN A 358 -4.92 10.51 -28.41
N SER A 359 -3.64 10.73 -28.67
CA SER A 359 -3.13 12.03 -29.13
C SER A 359 -3.71 12.48 -30.47
N ALA A 360 -4.17 11.55 -31.31
CA ALA A 360 -4.78 11.85 -32.62
C ALA A 360 -6.29 12.12 -32.54
N SER A 361 -6.92 11.96 -31.38
CA SER A 361 -8.37 12.14 -31.23
C SER A 361 -8.75 13.61 -31.26
N SER A 362 -9.92 13.91 -31.85
CA SER A 362 -10.56 15.22 -31.72
C SER A 362 -11.38 15.35 -30.41
N ASP A 363 -11.58 14.26 -29.67
CA ASP A 363 -12.26 14.27 -28.38
C ASP A 363 -11.31 14.79 -27.31
N SER A 364 -11.63 15.96 -26.75
CA SER A 364 -10.83 16.58 -25.70
C SER A 364 -10.64 15.70 -24.44
N LYS A 365 -11.56 14.78 -24.17
CA LYS A 365 -11.44 13.83 -23.04
C LYS A 365 -10.35 12.77 -23.25
N LEU A 366 -9.94 12.55 -24.50
CA LEU A 366 -8.93 11.54 -24.85
C LEU A 366 -7.59 12.14 -25.25
N ASN A 367 -7.54 13.42 -25.65
CA ASN A 367 -6.32 14.07 -26.13
C ASN A 367 -5.85 15.24 -25.27
N THR A 368 -6.60 15.62 -24.24
CA THR A 368 -6.20 16.72 -23.37
C THR A 368 -5.35 16.19 -22.21
N VAL A 369 -4.26 16.86 -22.00
CA VAL A 369 -3.45 16.77 -20.78
C VAL A 369 -4.28 17.38 -19.65
N SER A 370 -5.09 16.58 -18.99
CA SER A 370 -5.79 17.01 -17.79
C SER A 370 -4.89 16.81 -16.60
N GLY A 371 -4.31 17.90 -16.10
CA GLY A 371 -3.62 17.91 -14.82
C GLY A 371 -2.38 17.02 -14.73
N CYS A 372 -1.55 16.94 -15.76
CA CYS A 372 -0.28 16.19 -15.79
C CYS A 372 -0.36 14.66 -15.98
N ALA A 373 -1.53 14.07 -16.24
CA ALA A 373 -1.61 12.63 -16.51
C ALA A 373 -0.84 12.22 -17.78
N PHE A 374 -0.84 13.08 -18.79
CA PHE A 374 -0.16 12.86 -20.07
C PHE A 374 0.58 14.12 -20.45
N ASP A 375 1.87 14.01 -20.63
CA ASP A 375 2.71 15.05 -21.21
C ASP A 375 3.27 14.51 -22.53
N PHE A 376 2.65 14.94 -23.63
CA PHE A 376 3.05 14.53 -24.96
C PHE A 376 3.90 15.63 -25.56
N ASP A 377 5.19 15.36 -25.69
CA ASP A 377 6.05 16.11 -26.58
C ASP A 377 5.57 15.80 -28.01
N VAL A 378 4.85 16.77 -28.61
CA VAL A 378 4.31 16.62 -29.98
C VAL A 378 5.36 16.26 -31.01
N ASP A 379 6.63 16.43 -30.69
CA ASP A 379 7.76 16.08 -31.51
C ASP A 379 8.25 14.64 -31.31
N GLY A 380 7.88 13.95 -30.22
CA GLY A 380 8.41 12.59 -30.05
C GLY A 380 7.89 11.73 -28.92
N ALA A 381 8.16 12.05 -27.66
CA ALA A 381 7.88 11.19 -26.52
C ALA A 381 6.56 11.47 -25.82
N LEU A 382 6.00 10.46 -25.19
CA LEU A 382 4.84 10.57 -24.31
C LEU A 382 5.24 10.19 -22.89
N THR A 383 5.11 11.12 -21.95
CA THR A 383 5.21 10.87 -20.53
C THR A 383 3.83 10.66 -19.93
N VAL A 384 3.66 9.59 -19.20
CA VAL A 384 2.40 9.22 -18.55
C VAL A 384 2.61 9.19 -17.04
N THR A 385 1.76 9.91 -16.31
CA THR A 385 1.76 9.90 -14.84
C THR A 385 0.48 9.26 -14.34
N THR A 386 0.60 8.30 -13.44
CA THR A 386 -0.52 7.47 -12.96
C THR A 386 -1.40 8.15 -11.91
N VAL A 387 -0.93 9.25 -11.33
CA VAL A 387 -1.62 10.04 -10.30
C VAL A 387 -1.55 11.53 -10.60
N SER A 388 -2.44 12.33 -10.00
CA SER A 388 -2.46 13.78 -10.19
C SER A 388 -1.19 14.47 -9.67
N CYS A 389 -0.47 15.17 -10.54
CA CYS A 389 0.70 15.95 -10.14
C CYS A 389 0.36 17.10 -9.17
N SER A 390 -0.83 17.66 -9.24
CA SER A 390 -1.26 18.76 -8.36
C SER A 390 -1.43 18.32 -6.91
N ALA A 391 -1.76 17.06 -6.68
CA ALA A 391 -1.93 16.49 -5.35
C ALA A 391 -0.62 16.38 -4.57
N VAL A 392 0.49 16.27 -5.26
CA VAL A 392 1.82 16.11 -4.65
C VAL A 392 2.36 17.45 -4.14
N THR A 393 1.81 18.57 -4.59
CA THR A 393 2.34 19.92 -4.29
C THR A 393 1.39 20.81 -3.48
N ALA A 394 0.12 20.45 -3.31
CA ALA A 394 -0.89 21.42 -2.90
C ALA A 394 -1.97 20.94 -1.90
N ASN A 395 -1.76 19.94 -1.08
CA ASN A 395 -2.82 19.40 -0.16
C ASN A 395 -4.18 19.13 -0.86
N VAL A 396 -4.15 18.87 -2.15
CA VAL A 396 -5.33 18.50 -2.94
C VAL A 396 -5.40 16.98 -2.95
N PRO A 397 -6.59 16.38 -2.76
CA PRO A 397 -6.77 14.95 -2.86
C PRO A 397 -6.20 14.40 -4.17
N ALA A 398 -5.30 13.43 -4.09
CA ALA A 398 -4.73 12.81 -5.26
C ALA A 398 -5.80 12.02 -6.02
N GLU A 399 -5.98 12.34 -7.28
CA GLU A 399 -6.80 11.53 -8.17
C GLU A 399 -5.91 10.48 -8.85
N LYS A 400 -6.32 9.22 -8.77
CA LYS A 400 -5.72 8.13 -9.53
C LYS A 400 -6.27 8.17 -10.96
N TYR A 401 -5.38 8.36 -11.92
CA TYR A 401 -5.77 8.37 -13.33
C TYR A 401 -5.88 6.98 -13.92
N PHE A 402 -5.07 6.04 -13.37
CA PHE A 402 -4.99 4.68 -13.86
C PHE A 402 -5.37 3.68 -12.78
N ALA A 403 -6.30 2.79 -13.11
CA ALA A 403 -6.59 1.62 -12.28
C ALA A 403 -5.45 0.59 -12.40
N PRO A 404 -5.26 -0.29 -11.41
CA PRO A 404 -4.32 -1.39 -11.53
C PRO A 404 -4.64 -2.29 -12.72
N GLY A 405 -3.62 -2.67 -13.47
CA GLY A 405 -3.77 -3.54 -14.64
C GLY A 405 -2.73 -3.30 -15.72
N THR A 406 -2.82 -4.07 -16.79
CA THR A 406 -1.93 -3.94 -17.95
C THR A 406 -2.57 -3.04 -19.01
N TYR A 407 -1.80 -2.09 -19.48
CA TYR A 407 -2.18 -1.12 -20.50
C TYR A 407 -1.40 -1.41 -21.78
N LYS A 408 -2.10 -1.37 -22.92
CA LYS A 408 -1.52 -1.51 -24.25
C LYS A 408 -1.26 -0.12 -24.82
N VAL A 409 -0.05 0.10 -25.28
CA VAL A 409 0.35 1.32 -25.99
C VAL A 409 0.51 1.01 -27.47
N THR A 410 -0.05 1.86 -28.31
CA THR A 410 0.13 1.83 -29.75
C THR A 410 0.71 3.16 -30.20
N ALA A 411 1.90 3.14 -30.79
CA ALA A 411 2.51 4.28 -31.44
C ALA A 411 2.29 4.17 -32.96
N THR A 412 1.83 5.26 -33.56
CA THR A 412 1.64 5.39 -35.00
C THR A 412 2.60 6.45 -35.53
N VAL A 413 3.57 6.03 -36.33
CA VAL A 413 4.58 6.90 -36.91
C VAL A 413 4.31 7.05 -38.40
N LYS A 414 4.18 8.28 -38.85
CA LYS A 414 4.04 8.62 -40.29
C LYS A 414 5.34 9.22 -40.81
N THR A 415 5.86 8.68 -41.90
CA THR A 415 7.13 9.09 -42.48
C THR A 415 6.97 9.42 -43.96
N GLY A 416 7.76 10.36 -44.47
CA GLY A 416 7.79 10.70 -45.90
C GLY A 416 8.63 11.95 -46.21
N ASN A 417 8.99 12.11 -47.44
CA ASN A 417 9.76 13.26 -47.94
C ASN A 417 8.88 14.40 -48.46
N SER A 418 7.59 14.14 -48.67
CA SER A 418 6.59 15.10 -49.17
C SER A 418 5.85 15.78 -48.02
N THR A 419 5.37 17.00 -48.23
CA THR A 419 4.39 17.67 -47.37
C THR A 419 2.95 17.18 -47.60
N ASP A 420 2.73 16.43 -48.69
CA ASP A 420 1.45 15.80 -49.02
C ASP A 420 1.30 14.53 -48.16
N ASP A 421 0.34 14.55 -47.23
CA ASP A 421 0.11 13.48 -46.24
C ASP A 421 -0.40 12.18 -46.88
N SER A 422 -1.00 12.26 -48.07
CA SER A 422 -1.43 11.08 -48.83
C SER A 422 -0.24 10.21 -49.31
N LYS A 423 0.97 10.76 -49.29
CA LYS A 423 2.21 10.08 -49.66
C LYS A 423 3.01 9.55 -48.48
N TRP A 424 2.52 9.73 -47.25
CA TRP A 424 3.22 9.26 -46.07
C TRP A 424 2.99 7.77 -45.84
N VAL A 425 4.06 7.11 -45.40
CA VAL A 425 4.01 5.72 -45.01
C VAL A 425 3.72 5.66 -43.51
N THR A 426 2.77 4.81 -43.13
CA THR A 426 2.40 4.61 -41.73
C THR A 426 3.05 3.32 -41.18
N LYS A 427 3.72 3.45 -40.04
CA LYS A 427 4.26 2.33 -39.26
C LYS A 427 3.59 2.31 -37.89
N ILE A 428 3.24 1.12 -37.41
CA ILE A 428 2.54 0.93 -36.14
C ILE A 428 3.41 0.04 -35.25
N PHE A 429 3.62 0.49 -34.01
CA PHE A 429 4.37 -0.21 -32.99
C PHE A 429 3.50 -0.39 -31.75
N THR A 430 3.68 -1.49 -31.06
CA THR A 430 2.91 -1.77 -29.83
C THR A 430 3.82 -2.24 -28.71
N THR A 431 3.50 -1.80 -27.51
CA THR A 431 4.12 -2.29 -26.26
C THR A 431 3.07 -2.33 -25.15
N THR A 432 3.46 -2.75 -23.97
CA THR A 432 2.59 -2.76 -22.78
C THR A 432 3.36 -2.30 -21.56
N PHE A 433 2.64 -1.70 -20.61
CA PHE A 433 3.12 -1.47 -19.26
C PHE A 433 2.06 -1.89 -18.24
N THR A 434 2.48 -2.14 -17.01
CA THR A 434 1.58 -2.54 -15.93
C THR A 434 1.53 -1.46 -14.86
N VAL A 435 0.32 -1.11 -14.44
CA VAL A 435 0.08 -0.24 -13.28
C VAL A 435 -0.19 -1.12 -12.08
N LYS A 436 0.59 -0.97 -11.02
CA LYS A 436 0.38 -1.58 -9.70
C LYS A 436 -0.35 -0.61 -8.78
N ASP A 437 -0.97 -1.17 -7.75
CA ASP A 437 -1.46 -0.42 -6.59
C ASP A 437 -0.81 -1.03 -5.34
N SER A 438 0.27 -0.42 -4.90
CA SER A 438 0.99 -0.83 -3.68
C SER A 438 0.34 -0.26 -2.41
N GLN A 439 -0.73 0.53 -2.54
CA GLN A 439 -1.41 1.08 -1.37
C GLN A 439 -2.02 -0.03 -0.51
N PRO A 440 -1.82 0.02 0.80
CA PRO A 440 -2.59 -0.81 1.70
C PRO A 440 -4.08 -0.52 1.51
N VAL A 441 -4.89 -1.55 1.42
CA VAL A 441 -6.34 -1.38 1.33
C VAL A 441 -6.87 -0.84 2.64
N GLY A 442 -7.57 0.29 2.61
CA GLY A 442 -8.25 0.84 3.77
C GLY A 442 -9.36 -0.10 4.25
N LYS A 443 -9.35 -0.45 5.55
CA LYS A 443 -10.42 -1.24 6.19
C LYS A 443 -11.28 -0.32 7.02
N LEU A 444 -12.53 -0.15 6.61
CA LEU A 444 -13.52 0.61 7.34
C LEU A 444 -14.33 -0.34 8.22
N THR A 445 -14.41 -0.01 9.51
CA THR A 445 -15.26 -0.71 10.45
C THR A 445 -16.24 0.28 11.06
N ILE A 446 -17.54 -0.05 11.05
CA ILE A 446 -18.53 0.66 11.84
C ILE A 446 -18.46 0.06 13.24
N GLU A 447 -17.90 0.81 14.19
CA GLU A 447 -17.73 0.34 15.57
C GLU A 447 -18.97 0.62 16.43
N LYS A 448 -19.69 1.66 16.09
CA LYS A 448 -20.94 2.04 16.74
C LYS A 448 -22.06 1.98 15.71
N ASP A 449 -22.77 0.88 15.66
CA ASP A 449 -23.98 0.70 14.82
C ASP A 449 -25.13 1.61 15.28
N SER A 450 -25.02 2.26 16.45
CA SER A 450 -25.92 3.33 16.84
C SER A 450 -25.14 4.50 17.43
N VAL A 451 -25.39 5.69 16.93
CA VAL A 451 -24.89 6.92 17.51
C VAL A 451 -25.92 7.41 18.51
N LYS A 452 -25.59 7.31 19.79
CA LYS A 452 -26.43 7.82 20.88
C LYS A 452 -26.22 9.32 20.96
N ASP A 453 -27.26 10.05 20.85
CA ASP A 453 -27.35 11.49 20.99
C ASP A 453 -27.36 12.24 19.65
N VAL A 454 -28.56 12.30 19.09
CA VAL A 454 -28.86 13.06 17.87
C VAL A 454 -28.62 14.57 18.05
N ALA A 455 -28.52 15.05 19.28
CA ALA A 455 -28.36 16.47 19.58
C ALA A 455 -27.03 17.10 19.09
N GLY A 456 -26.04 16.28 18.84
CA GLY A 456 -24.73 16.73 18.28
C GLY A 456 -24.47 16.32 16.83
N ILE A 457 -25.37 15.56 16.19
CA ILE A 457 -25.22 15.07 14.83
C ILE A 457 -26.14 15.85 13.91
N SER A 458 -25.58 16.77 13.19
CA SER A 458 -26.31 17.63 12.25
C SER A 458 -26.09 17.22 10.79
N THR A 459 -25.05 16.45 10.51
CA THR A 459 -24.68 16.06 9.15
C THR A 459 -24.33 14.56 9.08
N VAL A 460 -24.36 14.00 7.88
CA VAL A 460 -23.88 12.64 7.62
C VAL A 460 -22.38 12.53 7.99
N GLU A 461 -21.60 13.59 7.76
CA GLU A 461 -20.20 13.65 8.17
C GLU A 461 -20.04 13.43 9.68
N ASP A 462 -20.85 14.10 10.50
CA ASP A 462 -20.81 13.94 11.96
C ASP A 462 -21.17 12.52 12.38
N ALA A 463 -22.22 11.93 11.78
CA ALA A 463 -22.64 10.57 12.07
C ALA A 463 -21.54 9.56 11.73
N VAL A 464 -20.90 9.71 10.57
CA VAL A 464 -19.81 8.84 10.12
C VAL A 464 -18.59 9.01 11.02
N LYS A 465 -18.15 10.23 11.32
CA LYS A 465 -17.03 10.49 12.23
C LYS A 465 -17.19 9.81 13.59
N ASN A 466 -18.41 9.81 14.13
CA ASN A 466 -18.69 9.22 15.43
C ASN A 466 -18.84 7.70 15.42
N ALA A 467 -19.15 7.12 14.26
CA ALA A 467 -19.48 5.70 14.15
C ALA A 467 -18.35 4.84 13.60
N VAL A 468 -17.41 5.42 12.83
CA VAL A 468 -16.47 4.63 12.05
C VAL A 468 -15.03 4.70 12.55
N LYS A 469 -14.29 3.67 12.20
CA LYS A 469 -12.86 3.55 12.37
C LYS A 469 -12.22 3.05 11.07
N LEU A 470 -11.21 3.75 10.62
CA LEU A 470 -10.41 3.37 9.47
C LEU A 470 -9.09 2.76 9.94
N VAL A 471 -8.73 1.63 9.37
CA VAL A 471 -7.37 1.07 9.47
C VAL A 471 -6.71 1.16 8.11
N TYR A 472 -5.59 1.85 8.05
CA TYR A 472 -4.81 2.03 6.84
C TYR A 472 -3.32 2.01 7.16
N ALA A 473 -2.54 1.22 6.42
CA ALA A 473 -1.10 1.05 6.65
C ALA A 473 -0.78 0.74 8.13
N ASP A 474 -1.54 -0.18 8.73
CA ASP A 474 -1.44 -0.61 10.13
C ASP A 474 -1.69 0.48 11.19
N LYS A 475 -2.11 1.67 10.78
CA LYS A 475 -2.54 2.75 11.66
C LYS A 475 -4.06 2.81 11.73
N THR A 476 -4.57 3.16 12.91
CA THR A 476 -5.99 3.37 13.13
C THR A 476 -6.32 4.84 13.21
N TYR A 477 -7.38 5.24 12.51
CA TYR A 477 -7.91 6.59 12.48
C TYR A 477 -9.37 6.56 12.95
N SER A 478 -9.71 7.40 13.92
CA SER A 478 -11.06 7.59 14.43
C SER A 478 -11.26 9.05 14.88
N ALA A 479 -12.48 9.45 15.19
CA ALA A 479 -12.76 10.79 15.70
C ALA A 479 -12.05 11.09 17.04
N ASP A 480 -11.81 10.04 17.84
CA ASP A 480 -11.22 10.14 19.19
C ASP A 480 -9.68 10.07 19.19
N THR A 481 -9.01 9.94 18.06
CA THR A 481 -7.55 9.94 17.99
C THR A 481 -7.02 11.37 18.05
N ASN A 482 -6.36 11.72 19.17
CA ASN A 482 -5.84 13.06 19.42
C ASN A 482 -4.67 13.48 18.50
N ASP A 483 -4.01 12.53 17.84
CA ASP A 483 -2.80 12.82 17.07
C ASP A 483 -3.10 13.33 15.65
N LYS A 484 -4.20 12.93 15.03
CA LYS A 484 -4.63 13.42 13.71
C LYS A 484 -6.13 13.21 13.52
N PRO A 485 -6.90 14.28 13.32
CA PRO A 485 -8.33 14.17 13.11
C PRO A 485 -8.61 13.41 11.80
N LEU A 486 -9.57 12.50 11.85
CA LEU A 486 -10.09 11.83 10.66
C LEU A 486 -10.80 12.86 9.77
N VAL A 487 -10.24 13.12 8.60
CA VAL A 487 -10.86 14.02 7.62
C VAL A 487 -11.64 13.20 6.60
N ILE A 488 -12.96 13.38 6.56
CA ILE A 488 -13.83 12.74 5.59
C ILE A 488 -13.94 13.61 4.34
N VAL A 489 -13.57 13.04 3.20
CA VAL A 489 -13.61 13.71 1.89
C VAL A 489 -14.95 13.49 1.20
N SER A 490 -15.48 12.27 1.30
CA SER A 490 -16.82 11.95 0.77
C SER A 490 -17.44 10.77 1.48
N VAL A 491 -18.76 10.73 1.49
CA VAL A 491 -19.57 9.60 1.91
C VAL A 491 -20.54 9.27 0.79
N GLU A 492 -20.66 8.00 0.45
CA GLU A 492 -21.68 7.48 -0.45
C GLU A 492 -22.57 6.51 0.31
N GLY A 493 -23.88 6.64 0.13
CA GLY A 493 -24.85 5.83 0.85
C GLY A 493 -26.29 6.27 0.59
N ILE A 494 -27.16 5.85 1.50
CA ILE A 494 -28.58 6.17 1.46
C ILE A 494 -29.17 6.25 2.88
N THR A 495 -30.08 7.16 3.12
CA THR A 495 -30.84 7.25 4.37
C THR A 495 -32.07 6.32 4.34
N ASN A 496 -32.68 6.04 5.49
CA ASN A 496 -33.88 5.20 5.59
C ASN A 496 -35.11 5.76 4.82
N ASP A 497 -35.14 7.05 4.55
CA ASP A 497 -36.17 7.70 3.73
C ASP A 497 -35.89 7.71 2.23
N GLY A 498 -34.76 7.08 1.80
CA GLY A 498 -34.37 6.95 0.40
C GLY A 498 -33.54 8.10 -0.15
N THR A 499 -33.13 9.07 0.67
CA THR A 499 -32.28 10.18 0.23
C THR A 499 -30.87 9.66 -0.05
N LYS A 500 -30.37 9.86 -1.27
CA LYS A 500 -29.01 9.49 -1.66
C LYS A 500 -27.98 10.41 -1.03
N ILE A 501 -26.96 9.81 -0.44
CA ILE A 501 -25.80 10.48 0.11
C ILE A 501 -24.69 10.42 -0.94
N THR A 502 -24.11 11.58 -1.26
CA THR A 502 -23.06 11.74 -2.27
C THR A 502 -21.97 12.66 -1.74
N LYS A 503 -20.84 12.75 -2.46
CA LYS A 503 -19.75 13.67 -2.14
C LYS A 503 -20.19 15.15 -2.06
N ASP A 504 -21.26 15.52 -2.73
CA ASP A 504 -21.72 16.91 -2.81
C ASP A 504 -22.68 17.31 -1.68
N ASN A 505 -23.26 16.32 -0.97
CA ASN A 505 -24.31 16.60 0.03
C ASN A 505 -24.06 16.02 1.43
N PHE A 506 -23.06 15.16 1.64
CA PHE A 506 -22.82 14.50 2.94
C PHE A 506 -22.52 15.48 4.10
N LYS A 507 -22.12 16.71 3.80
CA LYS A 507 -21.93 17.81 4.76
C LYS A 507 -23.17 18.67 4.94
N ASN A 508 -24.24 18.38 4.21
CA ASN A 508 -25.43 19.20 4.26
C ASN A 508 -26.36 18.73 5.39
N ALA A 509 -26.65 19.64 6.32
CA ALA A 509 -27.56 19.37 7.44
C ALA A 509 -28.99 18.98 7.00
N SER A 510 -29.41 19.31 5.78
CA SER A 510 -30.73 18.93 5.27
C SER A 510 -30.89 17.43 4.97
N ILE A 511 -29.80 16.66 4.95
CA ILE A 511 -29.84 15.21 4.72
C ILE A 511 -30.34 14.47 5.98
N ILE A 512 -30.00 14.94 7.17
CA ILE A 512 -30.47 14.39 8.43
C ILE A 512 -31.66 15.21 8.88
N THR A 513 -32.83 14.61 8.80
CA THR A 513 -34.11 15.19 9.26
C THR A 513 -34.58 14.50 10.53
N SER A 514 -35.64 15.01 11.16
CA SER A 514 -36.27 14.33 12.30
C SER A 514 -36.81 12.92 12.00
N ASN A 515 -36.94 12.57 10.72
CA ASN A 515 -37.38 11.27 10.24
C ASN A 515 -36.23 10.35 9.86
N THR A 516 -34.99 10.85 9.83
CA THR A 516 -33.82 10.07 9.50
C THR A 516 -33.37 9.29 10.73
N THR A 517 -33.62 7.99 10.73
CA THR A 517 -33.27 7.07 11.82
C THR A 517 -32.10 6.18 11.51
N GLU A 518 -31.77 6.04 10.23
CA GLU A 518 -30.69 5.17 9.78
C GLU A 518 -29.98 5.73 8.54
N ILE A 519 -28.69 5.48 8.47
CA ILE A 519 -27.83 5.79 7.32
C ILE A 519 -27.12 4.51 6.91
N THR A 520 -27.36 4.04 5.69
CA THR A 520 -26.62 2.91 5.11
C THR A 520 -25.47 3.45 4.26
N ILE A 521 -24.24 3.09 4.61
CA ILE A 521 -23.01 3.56 3.96
C ILE A 521 -22.50 2.49 3.00
N SER A 522 -22.24 2.86 1.76
CA SER A 522 -21.61 2.02 0.75
C SER A 522 -20.11 2.27 0.64
N LYS A 523 -19.67 3.52 0.76
CA LYS A 523 -18.27 3.90 0.67
C LYS A 523 -18.00 5.19 1.45
N VAL A 524 -16.80 5.29 2.02
CA VAL A 524 -16.28 6.53 2.62
C VAL A 524 -14.87 6.77 2.09
N THR A 525 -14.58 8.00 1.72
CA THR A 525 -13.24 8.45 1.35
C THR A 525 -12.68 9.32 2.46
N PHE A 526 -11.51 8.97 2.95
CA PHE A 526 -10.80 9.65 4.02
C PHE A 526 -9.49 10.23 3.53
N THR A 527 -9.08 11.35 4.10
CA THR A 527 -7.70 11.81 4.00
C THR A 527 -6.91 11.31 5.20
N VAL A 528 -5.82 10.60 4.96
CA VAL A 528 -4.88 10.13 5.98
C VAL A 528 -3.47 10.64 5.67
N GLY A 529 -2.67 10.92 6.69
CA GLY A 529 -1.31 11.43 6.52
C GLY A 529 -1.06 12.75 7.24
N ASP A 530 0.17 13.22 7.16
CA ASP A 530 0.58 14.54 7.64
C ASP A 530 0.27 15.62 6.61
N ASP A 531 0.32 16.89 7.00
CA ASP A 531 0.02 18.04 6.13
C ASP A 531 0.84 18.05 4.82
N GLU A 532 1.96 17.34 4.79
CA GLU A 532 2.83 17.22 3.61
C GLU A 532 2.62 15.93 2.80
N THR A 533 1.95 14.90 3.37
CA THR A 533 1.79 13.56 2.75
C THR A 533 0.38 13.02 2.92
N SER A 534 -0.63 13.81 2.64
CA SER A 534 -2.01 13.35 2.75
C SER A 534 -2.42 12.46 1.57
N VAL A 535 -3.09 11.36 1.86
CA VAL A 535 -3.60 10.39 0.88
C VAL A 535 -5.09 10.21 1.07
N ASN A 536 -5.85 10.15 -0.02
CA ASN A 536 -7.25 9.77 0.03
C ASN A 536 -7.38 8.25 -0.01
N VAL A 537 -7.97 7.69 1.04
CA VAL A 537 -8.25 6.26 1.16
C VAL A 537 -9.73 6.02 0.97
N GLU A 538 -10.09 5.23 -0.03
CA GLU A 538 -11.45 4.72 -0.20
C GLU A 538 -11.62 3.43 0.60
N ALA A 539 -12.67 3.36 1.41
CA ALA A 539 -12.98 2.19 2.20
C ALA A 539 -14.48 1.91 2.24
N SER A 540 -14.84 0.64 2.11
CA SER A 540 -16.20 0.16 2.32
C SER A 540 -16.31 -0.51 3.68
N PRO A 541 -17.46 -0.41 4.37
CA PRO A 541 -17.66 -1.08 5.65
C PRO A 541 -17.50 -2.60 5.54
N SER A 542 -16.74 -3.19 6.47
CA SER A 542 -16.46 -4.62 6.49
C SER A 542 -17.42 -5.45 7.35
N ASN A 543 -18.16 -4.83 8.27
CA ASN A 543 -19.05 -5.48 9.23
C ASN A 543 -20.51 -5.04 9.06
N SER A 544 -20.87 -3.84 9.48
CA SER A 544 -22.19 -3.25 9.29
C SER A 544 -22.10 -2.11 8.28
N GLN A 545 -23.10 -1.97 7.45
CA GLN A 545 -23.23 -0.84 6.52
C GLN A 545 -24.17 0.23 7.06
N THR A 546 -24.87 -0.05 8.15
CA THR A 546 -25.92 0.84 8.68
C THR A 546 -25.50 1.43 10.01
N ILE A 547 -25.66 2.75 10.13
CA ILE A 547 -25.52 3.52 11.36
C ILE A 547 -26.94 3.94 11.77
N THR A 548 -27.36 3.53 12.95
CA THR A 548 -28.64 3.96 13.53
C THR A 548 -28.47 5.28 14.28
N LEU A 549 -29.28 6.26 13.97
CA LEU A 549 -29.34 7.55 14.66
C LEU A 549 -30.40 7.46 15.78
N LYS A 550 -30.00 7.61 17.03
CA LYS A 550 -30.91 7.57 18.20
C LYS A 550 -30.83 8.85 18.99
#